data_7184a0929a0ddbf58c4415d4b61e7827
#
_entry.id   7184a0929a0ddbf58c4415d4b61e7827
#
_cell.length_a   1.000
_cell.length_b   1.000
_cell.length_c   1.000
_cell.angle_alpha   90.00
_cell.angle_beta   90.00
_cell.angle_gamma   90.00
#
_symmetry.space_group_name_H-M   'P 1'
#
loop_
_entity.id
_entity.type
_entity.pdbx_description
1 polymer ?
#
loop_
_entity_poly.entity_id
_entity_poly.type
_entity_poly.pdbx_seq_one_letter_code
_entity_poly.pdbx_strand_id
1 'polypeptide(L)'
;MQDSVENLVTLFEKGTLNRQQLIQGLLAVMAPTSMVAHADADTSTTSAFRGRSLNHVTLSVADVERSQEFYSRLLGGTISVRSVETDKGAKVESATLGLPECFIALFKLGAPRVHHFCVGVENFSIDAALEKLKSDFPESKPITYRGEELYFRDPDGILGQISGMDYRGQRRTP
;
A
#
# COMPACT_ATOMS: atom_id res chain seq x y z
N MET A 1 -4.06 -36.64 9.17
CA MET A 1 -3.09 -35.56 9.48
C MET A 1 -1.74 -36.15 9.89
N GLN A 2 -1.69 -37.00 10.88
CA GLN A 2 -0.44 -37.64 11.36
C GLN A 2 0.23 -38.44 10.24
N ASP A 3 -0.51 -39.27 9.52
CA ASP A 3 -0.01 -40.05 8.38
C ASP A 3 0.56 -39.21 7.25
N SER A 4 0.01 -38.02 7.01
CA SER A 4 0.50 -37.10 5.98
C SER A 4 1.83 -36.44 6.37
N VAL A 5 2.03 -36.12 7.64
CA VAL A 5 3.30 -35.57 8.16
C VAL A 5 4.39 -36.64 8.11
N GLU A 6 4.08 -37.88 8.57
CA GLU A 6 5.02 -39.02 8.56
C GLU A 6 5.47 -39.34 7.13
N ASN A 7 4.55 -39.28 6.16
CA ASN A 7 4.86 -39.51 4.75
C ASN A 7 5.82 -38.46 4.19
N LEU A 8 5.60 -37.14 4.51
CA LEU A 8 6.49 -36.06 4.08
C LEU A 8 7.90 -36.21 4.67
N VAL A 9 8.00 -36.58 5.94
CA VAL A 9 9.29 -36.84 6.60
C VAL A 9 10.00 -38.01 5.95
N THR A 10 9.28 -39.11 5.72
CA THR A 10 9.82 -40.30 5.04
C THR A 10 10.35 -40.01 3.62
N LEU A 11 9.64 -39.18 2.85
CA LEU A 11 10.08 -38.76 1.52
C LEU A 11 11.32 -37.85 1.57
N PHE A 12 11.43 -37.04 2.60
CA PHE A 12 12.62 -36.23 2.83
C PHE A 12 13.84 -37.05 3.22
N GLU A 13 13.67 -38.00 4.16
CA GLU A 13 14.74 -38.92 4.58
C GLU A 13 15.24 -39.81 3.44
N LYS A 14 14.38 -40.19 2.50
CA LYS A 14 14.72 -40.89 1.28
C LYS A 14 15.37 -40.01 0.20
N GLY A 15 15.53 -38.72 0.46
CA GLY A 15 16.11 -37.77 -0.50
C GLY A 15 15.19 -37.42 -1.68
N THR A 16 13.91 -37.79 -1.62
CA THR A 16 12.91 -37.50 -2.68
C THR A 16 12.42 -36.06 -2.60
N LEU A 17 12.43 -35.48 -1.41
CA LEU A 17 12.10 -34.06 -1.17
C LEU A 17 13.32 -33.31 -0.67
N ASN A 18 13.49 -32.07 -1.13
CA ASN A 18 14.46 -31.16 -0.54
C ASN A 18 13.84 -30.45 0.69
N ARG A 19 14.69 -29.75 1.47
CA ARG A 19 14.28 -29.05 2.70
C ARG A 19 13.13 -28.05 2.47
N GLN A 20 13.14 -27.34 1.36
CA GLN A 20 12.11 -26.34 1.03
C GLN A 20 10.77 -27.01 0.72
N GLN A 21 10.78 -28.12 -0.02
CA GLN A 21 9.60 -28.92 -0.33
C GLN A 21 8.99 -29.57 0.92
N LEU A 22 9.83 -30.04 1.86
CA LEU A 22 9.35 -30.54 3.16
C LEU A 22 8.64 -29.44 3.94
N ILE A 23 9.24 -28.25 4.05
CA ILE A 23 8.64 -27.11 4.77
C ILE A 23 7.30 -26.71 4.13
N GLN A 24 7.23 -26.62 2.80
CA GLN A 24 5.99 -26.29 2.09
C GLN A 24 4.90 -27.35 2.31
N GLY A 25 5.27 -28.62 2.26
CA GLY A 25 4.34 -29.73 2.52
C GLY A 25 3.80 -29.74 3.96
N LEU A 26 4.66 -29.48 4.95
CA LEU A 26 4.24 -29.36 6.34
C LEU A 26 3.31 -28.18 6.57
N LEU A 27 3.59 -27.04 5.99
CA LEU A 27 2.70 -25.86 6.05
C LEU A 27 1.33 -26.17 5.43
N ALA A 28 1.28 -26.89 4.33
CA ALA A 28 0.02 -27.29 3.68
C ALA A 28 -0.81 -28.28 4.53
N VAL A 29 -0.14 -29.19 5.26
CA VAL A 29 -0.82 -30.18 6.14
C VAL A 29 -1.25 -29.56 7.46
N MET A 30 -0.51 -28.58 7.98
CA MET A 30 -0.78 -27.90 9.26
C MET A 30 -1.70 -26.70 9.12
N ALA A 31 -2.00 -26.26 7.89
CA ALA A 31 -2.96 -25.18 7.68
C ALA A 31 -4.32 -25.61 8.24
N PRO A 32 -4.89 -24.87 9.22
CA PRO A 32 -6.25 -25.14 9.65
C PRO A 32 -7.16 -25.03 8.42
N THR A 33 -8.15 -25.90 8.31
CA THR A 33 -9.14 -25.92 7.21
C THR A 33 -9.95 -24.62 7.07
N SER A 34 -9.70 -23.65 7.91
CA SER A 34 -10.22 -22.28 7.87
C SER A 34 -9.22 -21.23 7.35
N MET A 35 -8.00 -21.61 6.96
CA MET A 35 -7.31 -20.82 5.95
C MET A 35 -8.08 -21.05 4.66
N VAL A 36 -9.14 -20.28 4.48
CA VAL A 36 -9.66 -19.95 3.17
C VAL A 36 -8.42 -19.62 2.37
N ALA A 37 -7.99 -20.54 1.50
CA ALA A 37 -7.25 -20.13 0.35
C ALA A 37 -8.01 -18.88 -0.11
N HIS A 38 -7.34 -17.73 -0.15
CA HIS A 38 -7.71 -16.74 -1.11
C HIS A 38 -7.37 -17.43 -2.46
N ALA A 39 -8.10 -18.51 -2.79
CA ALA A 39 -8.45 -18.77 -4.14
C ALA A 39 -8.97 -17.41 -4.59
N ASP A 40 -8.38 -16.85 -5.61
CA ASP A 40 -9.00 -15.84 -6.43
C ASP A 40 -10.40 -16.41 -6.74
N ALA A 41 -11.34 -16.22 -5.81
CA ALA A 41 -12.72 -16.31 -6.12
C ALA A 41 -12.88 -15.17 -7.08
N ASP A 42 -12.83 -15.51 -8.36
CA ASP A 42 -13.28 -14.69 -9.46
C ASP A 42 -14.79 -14.46 -9.24
N THR A 43 -15.09 -13.74 -8.14
CA THR A 43 -16.32 -13.00 -8.05
C THR A 43 -16.11 -11.89 -9.05
N SER A 44 -16.58 -12.11 -10.27
CA SER A 44 -16.55 -11.20 -11.38
C SER A 44 -17.43 -9.96 -11.10
N THR A 45 -17.16 -9.29 -10.01
CA THR A 45 -17.44 -7.87 -9.91
C THR A 45 -16.31 -7.22 -10.69
N THR A 46 -16.63 -6.72 -11.88
CA THR A 46 -15.71 -5.90 -12.67
C THR A 46 -15.32 -4.69 -11.84
N SER A 47 -14.27 -4.85 -11.03
CA SER A 47 -13.71 -3.74 -10.25
C SER A 47 -13.20 -2.67 -11.20
N ALA A 48 -13.45 -1.41 -10.90
CA ALA A 48 -12.99 -0.29 -11.73
C ALA A 48 -11.46 -0.26 -11.86
N PHE A 49 -10.76 -0.68 -10.80
CA PHE A 49 -9.29 -0.73 -10.73
C PHE A 49 -8.84 -2.03 -10.10
N ARG A 50 -7.71 -2.54 -10.58
CA ARG A 50 -7.04 -3.69 -9.97
C ARG A 50 -6.05 -3.20 -8.92
N GLY A 51 -6.53 -3.02 -7.68
CA GLY A 51 -5.68 -2.70 -6.54
C GLY A 51 -4.72 -3.83 -6.22
N ARG A 52 -3.44 -3.51 -5.95
CA ARG A 52 -2.39 -4.52 -5.72
C ARG A 52 -1.70 -4.36 -4.38
N SER A 53 -1.54 -3.14 -3.92
CA SER A 53 -0.80 -2.87 -2.68
C SER A 53 -1.27 -1.59 -2.01
N LEU A 54 -1.05 -1.50 -0.71
CA LEU A 54 -1.05 -0.23 -0.01
C LEU A 54 0.28 0.46 -0.34
N ASN A 55 0.26 1.47 -1.21
CA ASN A 55 1.46 2.17 -1.65
C ASN A 55 2.04 3.03 -0.52
N HIS A 56 1.22 3.82 0.16
CA HIS A 56 1.63 4.62 1.31
C HIS A 56 0.48 5.06 2.21
N VAL A 57 0.86 5.54 3.38
CA VAL A 57 -0.03 6.29 4.28
C VAL A 57 0.57 7.66 4.52
N THR A 58 -0.23 8.71 4.41
CA THR A 58 0.17 10.09 4.74
C THR A 58 -0.41 10.49 6.09
N LEU A 59 0.47 10.95 6.96
CA LEU A 59 0.14 11.45 8.28
C LEU A 59 0.31 12.97 8.32
N SER A 60 -0.69 13.66 8.86
CA SER A 60 -0.50 15.02 9.36
C SER A 60 0.07 14.92 10.76
N VAL A 61 1.21 15.55 11.00
CA VAL A 61 1.90 15.54 12.31
C VAL A 61 2.13 16.97 12.81
N ALA A 62 2.22 17.13 14.12
CA ALA A 62 2.48 18.42 14.73
C ALA A 62 3.93 18.88 14.52
N ASP A 63 4.85 17.92 14.46
CA ASP A 63 6.28 18.13 14.32
C ASP A 63 6.86 17.02 13.46
N VAL A 64 7.40 17.38 12.30
CA VAL A 64 7.89 16.42 11.28
C VAL A 64 9.18 15.77 11.76
N GLU A 65 10.12 16.53 12.33
CA GLU A 65 11.42 16.03 12.79
C GLU A 65 11.24 14.99 13.91
N ARG A 66 10.49 15.35 14.94
CA ARG A 66 10.18 14.43 16.06
C ARG A 66 9.48 13.15 15.58
N SER A 67 8.53 13.28 14.66
CA SER A 67 7.81 12.11 14.13
C SER A 67 8.70 11.24 13.25
N GLN A 68 9.56 11.84 12.46
CA GLN A 68 10.56 11.16 11.65
C GLN A 68 11.52 10.35 12.53
N GLU A 69 12.07 10.95 13.60
CA GLU A 69 12.94 10.25 14.54
C GLU A 69 12.23 9.07 15.20
N PHE A 70 10.99 9.27 15.63
CA PHE A 70 10.18 8.22 16.23
C PHE A 70 9.99 7.02 15.28
N TYR A 71 9.47 7.28 14.07
CA TYR A 71 9.20 6.21 13.11
C TYR A 71 10.46 5.53 12.59
N SER A 72 11.57 6.26 12.42
CA SER A 72 12.85 5.67 12.04
C SER A 72 13.39 4.70 13.07
N ARG A 73 13.31 5.09 14.34
CA ARG A 73 13.77 4.23 15.44
C ARG A 73 12.86 3.01 15.63
N LEU A 74 11.56 3.18 15.38
CA LEU A 74 10.58 2.11 15.55
C LEU A 74 10.60 1.10 14.40
N LEU A 75 10.68 1.57 13.17
CA LEU A 75 10.47 0.77 11.96
C LEU A 75 11.71 0.61 11.09
N GLY A 76 12.74 1.41 11.31
CA GLY A 76 13.85 1.52 10.37
C GLY A 76 13.45 2.26 9.10
N GLY A 77 14.13 1.96 8.00
CA GLY A 77 13.83 2.51 6.69
C GLY A 77 14.71 3.69 6.27
N THR A 78 14.51 4.17 5.05
CA THR A 78 15.27 5.28 4.46
C THR A 78 14.51 6.58 4.61
N ILE A 79 15.17 7.62 5.17
CA ILE A 79 14.58 8.92 5.37
C ILE A 79 14.89 9.85 4.19
N SER A 80 13.87 10.58 3.74
CA SER A 80 14.00 11.70 2.82
C SER A 80 13.21 12.90 3.35
N VAL A 81 13.92 13.96 3.73
CA VAL A 81 13.32 15.21 4.21
C VAL A 81 13.19 16.19 3.05
N ARG A 82 12.05 16.85 2.96
CA ARG A 82 11.76 17.83 1.92
C ARG A 82 10.95 19.00 2.46
N SER A 83 11.04 20.13 1.75
CA SER A 83 10.06 21.19 1.82
C SER A 83 9.21 21.12 0.54
N VAL A 84 7.91 20.96 0.69
CA VAL A 84 6.96 20.88 -0.43
C VAL A 84 6.19 22.17 -0.51
N GLU A 85 6.13 22.77 -1.70
CA GLU A 85 5.31 23.95 -1.93
C GLU A 85 3.87 23.54 -2.23
N THR A 86 2.91 24.17 -1.55
CA THR A 86 1.47 23.96 -1.80
C THR A 86 1.00 24.75 -3.03
N ASP A 87 -0.20 24.46 -3.53
CA ASP A 87 -0.82 25.22 -4.64
C ASP A 87 -0.97 26.72 -4.35
N LYS A 88 -0.91 27.10 -3.08
CA LYS A 88 -1.00 28.50 -2.62
C LYS A 88 0.38 29.10 -2.36
N GLY A 89 1.47 28.46 -2.80
CA GLY A 89 2.83 28.92 -2.62
C GLY A 89 3.39 28.78 -1.20
N ALA A 90 2.65 28.16 -0.28
CA ALA A 90 3.15 27.93 1.09
C ALA A 90 4.11 26.73 1.11
N LYS A 91 5.26 26.89 1.77
CA LYS A 91 6.19 25.78 2.00
C LYS A 91 5.73 24.94 3.20
N VAL A 92 5.62 23.64 3.01
CA VAL A 92 5.25 22.67 4.05
C VAL A 92 6.43 21.73 4.28
N GLU A 93 6.83 21.60 5.53
CA GLU A 93 7.83 20.62 5.93
C GLU A 93 7.28 19.22 5.77
N SER A 94 8.08 18.33 5.22
CA SER A 94 7.71 16.93 5.03
C SER A 94 8.90 16.00 5.18
N ALA A 95 8.64 14.79 5.62
CA ALA A 95 9.57 13.68 5.58
C ALA A 95 8.90 12.44 5.02
N THR A 96 9.66 11.62 4.32
CA THR A 96 9.20 10.32 3.84
C THR A 96 10.08 9.24 4.43
N LEU A 97 9.48 8.27 5.10
CA LEU A 97 10.12 7.05 5.57
C LEU A 97 9.84 5.95 4.56
N GLY A 98 10.83 5.62 3.74
CA GLY A 98 10.75 4.52 2.77
C GLY A 98 10.93 3.17 3.45
N LEU A 99 9.98 2.27 3.25
CA LEU A 99 10.02 0.86 3.63
C LEU A 99 10.12 0.01 2.34
N PRO A 100 10.43 -1.29 2.41
CA PRO A 100 10.66 -2.10 1.22
C PRO A 100 9.55 -2.05 0.17
N GLU A 101 8.29 -2.10 0.59
CA GLU A 101 7.14 -2.18 -0.32
C GLU A 101 6.21 -0.96 -0.28
N CYS A 102 6.37 -0.09 0.72
CA CYS A 102 5.52 1.08 0.92
C CYS A 102 6.32 2.25 1.52
N PHE A 103 5.65 3.35 1.82
CA PHE A 103 6.27 4.43 2.59
C PHE A 103 5.27 5.13 3.52
N ILE A 104 5.77 5.79 4.54
CA ILE A 104 5.01 6.71 5.38
C ILE A 104 5.43 8.13 5.02
N ALA A 105 4.46 8.94 4.62
CA ALA A 105 4.68 10.36 4.37
C ALA A 105 4.23 11.19 5.58
N LEU A 106 5.09 12.07 6.07
CA LEU A 106 4.86 12.95 7.22
C LEU A 106 4.79 14.38 6.72
N PHE A 107 3.72 15.08 7.07
CA PHE A 107 3.51 16.47 6.71
C PHE A 107 2.96 17.27 7.89
N LYS A 108 3.30 18.55 7.96
CA LYS A 108 2.67 19.49 8.91
C LYS A 108 1.44 20.13 8.26
N LEU A 109 0.31 19.43 8.27
CA LEU A 109 -0.94 19.81 7.60
C LEU A 109 -2.08 20.13 8.59
N GLY A 110 -1.76 20.70 9.73
CA GLY A 110 -2.71 21.02 10.79
C GLY A 110 -2.75 19.95 11.90
N ALA A 111 -3.92 19.66 12.46
CA ALA A 111 -4.04 18.70 13.57
C ALA A 111 -3.53 17.31 13.20
N PRO A 112 -2.87 16.60 14.14
CA PRO A 112 -2.39 15.24 13.92
C PRO A 112 -3.53 14.28 13.56
N ARG A 113 -3.36 13.56 12.45
CA ARG A 113 -4.33 12.57 11.94
C ARG A 113 -3.71 11.72 10.82
N VAL A 114 -4.33 10.61 10.48
CA VAL A 114 -4.15 10.01 9.15
C VAL A 114 -4.79 10.95 8.14
N HIS A 115 -4.00 11.46 7.19
CA HIS A 115 -4.49 12.37 6.16
C HIS A 115 -5.16 11.61 5.00
N HIS A 116 -4.46 10.62 4.46
CA HIS A 116 -5.00 9.70 3.46
C HIS A 116 -4.19 8.41 3.38
N PHE A 117 -4.77 7.41 2.74
CA PHE A 117 -4.06 6.22 2.27
C PHE A 117 -3.98 6.22 0.74
N CYS A 118 -3.03 5.50 0.18
CA CYS A 118 -2.87 5.37 -1.26
C CYS A 118 -2.79 3.90 -1.68
N VAL A 119 -3.58 3.53 -2.68
CA VAL A 119 -3.57 2.20 -3.28
C VAL A 119 -2.84 2.26 -4.62
N GLY A 120 -1.83 1.41 -4.78
CA GLY A 120 -1.19 1.16 -6.05
C GLY A 120 -2.05 0.23 -6.92
N VAL A 121 -2.33 0.64 -8.15
CA VAL A 121 -3.12 -0.13 -9.10
C VAL A 121 -2.34 -0.45 -10.37
N GLU A 122 -2.74 -1.53 -11.04
CA GLU A 122 -2.15 -1.91 -12.32
C GLU A 122 -2.56 -0.95 -13.45
N ASN A 123 -1.66 -0.76 -14.40
CA ASN A 123 -1.90 0.01 -15.64
C ASN A 123 -2.47 1.41 -15.38
N PHE A 124 -1.97 2.09 -14.34
CA PHE A 124 -2.43 3.41 -13.94
C PHE A 124 -2.14 4.46 -15.00
N SER A 125 -3.18 5.19 -15.38
CA SER A 125 -3.13 6.45 -16.11
C SER A 125 -4.04 7.44 -15.39
N ILE A 126 -3.52 8.60 -15.02
CA ILE A 126 -4.27 9.57 -14.21
C ILE A 126 -5.54 10.05 -14.91
N ASP A 127 -5.44 10.34 -16.21
CA ASP A 127 -6.58 10.83 -16.99
C ASP A 127 -7.66 9.76 -17.14
N ALA A 128 -7.26 8.53 -17.52
CA ALA A 128 -8.20 7.42 -17.65
C ALA A 128 -8.82 7.04 -16.29
N ALA A 129 -8.05 7.07 -15.21
CA ALA A 129 -8.55 6.79 -13.87
C ALA A 129 -9.50 7.89 -13.36
N LEU A 130 -9.22 9.16 -13.65
CA LEU A 130 -10.09 10.28 -13.30
C LEU A 130 -11.44 10.17 -14.04
N GLU A 131 -11.41 9.92 -15.34
CA GLU A 131 -12.64 9.77 -16.14
C GLU A 131 -13.45 8.55 -15.67
N LYS A 132 -12.78 7.45 -15.36
CA LYS A 132 -13.44 6.26 -14.82
C LYS A 132 -14.08 6.50 -13.45
N LEU A 133 -13.41 7.21 -12.54
CA LEU A 133 -14.00 7.59 -11.25
C LEU A 133 -15.20 8.52 -11.41
N LYS A 134 -15.13 9.49 -12.33
CA LYS A 134 -16.26 10.40 -12.61
C LYS A 134 -17.47 9.66 -13.20
N SER A 135 -17.22 8.66 -14.05
CA SER A 135 -18.27 7.87 -14.69
C SER A 135 -18.91 6.88 -13.72
N ASP A 136 -18.08 6.04 -13.08
CA ASP A 136 -18.54 4.86 -12.36
C ASP A 136 -18.77 5.13 -10.85
N PHE A 137 -18.11 6.17 -10.31
CA PHE A 137 -18.15 6.54 -8.89
C PHE A 137 -18.27 8.07 -8.67
N PRO A 138 -19.27 8.74 -9.27
CA PRO A 138 -19.38 10.20 -9.21
C PRO A 138 -19.50 10.71 -7.75
N GLU A 139 -20.07 9.92 -6.84
CA GLU A 139 -20.19 10.22 -5.42
C GLU A 139 -18.84 10.32 -4.72
N SER A 140 -17.78 9.70 -5.27
CA SER A 140 -16.43 9.75 -4.71
C SER A 140 -15.74 11.11 -4.90
N LYS A 141 -16.35 12.02 -5.66
CA LYS A 141 -15.85 13.39 -5.90
C LYS A 141 -14.36 13.42 -6.25
N PRO A 142 -13.94 12.73 -7.31
CA PRO A 142 -12.53 12.59 -7.64
C PRO A 142 -11.92 13.94 -8.03
N ILE A 143 -10.71 14.19 -7.52
CA ILE A 143 -9.94 15.39 -7.80
C ILE A 143 -8.50 15.02 -8.13
N THR A 144 -7.88 15.79 -9.01
CA THR A 144 -6.43 15.73 -9.24
C THR A 144 -5.73 16.86 -8.50
N TYR A 145 -4.52 16.57 -8.05
CA TYR A 145 -3.63 17.55 -7.46
C TYR A 145 -2.37 17.66 -8.34
N ARG A 146 -2.08 18.87 -8.83
CA ARG A 146 -0.95 19.18 -9.73
C ARG A 146 -0.86 18.30 -10.99
N GLY A 147 -1.97 17.66 -11.39
CA GLY A 147 -1.97 16.74 -12.54
C GLY A 147 -1.20 15.43 -12.33
N GLU A 148 -0.69 15.17 -11.12
CA GLU A 148 0.16 14.02 -10.81
C GLU A 148 -0.47 13.05 -9.81
N GLU A 149 -1.42 13.50 -9.02
CA GLU A 149 -2.06 12.73 -7.95
C GLU A 149 -3.57 12.70 -8.14
N LEU A 150 -4.19 11.55 -7.94
CA LEU A 150 -5.63 11.36 -8.06
C LEU A 150 -6.22 10.93 -6.72
N TYR A 151 -7.08 11.75 -6.17
CA TYR A 151 -7.77 11.54 -4.91
C TYR A 151 -9.24 11.26 -5.11
N PHE A 152 -9.80 10.52 -4.19
CA PHE A 152 -11.24 10.22 -4.10
C PHE A 152 -11.67 10.21 -2.64
N ARG A 153 -12.99 10.23 -2.39
CA ARG A 153 -13.55 10.02 -1.06
C ARG A 153 -14.39 8.76 -1.06
N ASP A 154 -14.27 8.00 0.02
CA ASP A 154 -15.18 6.89 0.28
C ASP A 154 -16.55 7.40 0.76
N PRO A 155 -17.55 6.52 0.98
CA PRO A 155 -18.90 6.93 1.44
C PRO A 155 -18.90 7.68 2.78
N ASP A 156 -17.94 7.45 3.65
CA ASP A 156 -17.79 8.14 4.95
C ASP A 156 -16.93 9.42 4.86
N GLY A 157 -16.46 9.76 3.65
CA GLY A 157 -15.64 10.94 3.38
C GLY A 157 -14.15 10.77 3.67
N ILE A 158 -13.68 9.56 3.94
CA ILE A 158 -12.25 9.26 4.11
C ILE A 158 -11.52 9.51 2.80
N LEU A 159 -10.41 10.22 2.86
CA LEU A 159 -9.61 10.54 1.69
C LEU A 159 -8.74 9.35 1.30
N GLY A 160 -8.91 8.86 0.08
CA GLY A 160 -8.08 7.88 -0.57
C GLY A 160 -7.35 8.48 -1.78
N GLN A 161 -6.25 7.85 -2.17
CA GLN A 161 -5.48 8.14 -3.38
C GLN A 161 -5.33 6.87 -4.19
N ILE A 162 -5.35 6.98 -5.51
CA ILE A 162 -4.96 5.91 -6.44
C ILE A 162 -3.71 6.36 -7.18
N SER A 163 -2.75 5.45 -7.33
CA SER A 163 -1.50 5.70 -8.04
C SER A 163 -1.03 4.47 -8.82
N GLY A 164 -0.01 4.63 -9.65
CA GLY A 164 0.74 3.49 -10.18
C GLY A 164 1.52 2.77 -9.08
N MET A 165 1.92 1.53 -9.37
CA MET A 165 2.67 0.69 -8.43
C MET A 165 4.05 1.25 -8.07
N ASP A 166 4.62 2.04 -8.98
CA ASP A 166 5.96 2.64 -8.85
C ASP A 166 5.94 4.05 -8.23
N TYR A 167 4.78 4.56 -7.83
CA TYR A 167 4.66 5.88 -7.22
C TYR A 167 5.49 5.98 -5.93
N ARG A 168 6.30 7.02 -5.82
CA ARG A 168 7.19 7.30 -4.66
C ARG A 168 7.05 8.72 -4.12
N GLY A 169 5.88 9.30 -4.25
CA GLY A 169 5.58 10.68 -3.89
C GLY A 169 5.76 11.64 -5.08
N GLN A 170 5.41 12.90 -4.87
CA GLN A 170 5.50 13.94 -5.91
C GLN A 170 6.90 13.98 -6.55
N ARG A 171 6.94 14.03 -7.87
CA ARG A 171 8.19 14.24 -8.59
C ARG A 171 8.73 15.63 -8.27
N ARG A 172 10.05 15.74 -8.10
CA ARG A 172 10.70 17.05 -8.08
C ARG A 172 10.50 17.68 -9.44
N THR A 173 9.86 18.84 -9.50
CA THR A 173 10.13 19.79 -10.59
C THR A 173 11.59 20.17 -10.48
N PRO A 174 12.39 20.07 -11.54
CA PRO A 174 13.79 20.48 -11.52
C PRO A 174 13.96 21.94 -11.18
#